data_97d21a6de5f72c628d7a213f91f2a190
#
_entry.id   97d21a6de5f72c628d7a213f91f2a190
#
_cell.length_a   1.000
_cell.length_b   1.000
_cell.length_c   1.000
_cell.angle_alpha   90.00
_cell.angle_beta   90.00
_cell.angle_gamma   90.00
#
_symmetry.space_group_name_H-M   'P 1'
#
loop_
_entity.id
_entity.type
_entity.pdbx_description
1 polymer ?
#
loop_
_entity_poly.entity_id
_entity_poly.type
_entity_poly.pdbx_seq_one_letter_code
_entity_poly.pdbx_strand_id
1 'polypeptide(L)'
;MLFEELDGKTRMDMTMALADAEAAAQTRQFIRHANGDSTWDRLAEYLGKRLADEDKFVINRSFAAPLDVVFDMWTKPEHLARWLPPTGMEMRFLRADIRTGGESLYCMSNAAITMYGRAHYETIRRPDLLVYTQQFCDEHENVARHPMAPVWPETMRTTVLFAAETPQRTRVTVTWQVEGNATAAELAAFLEHRASMTQGWSGSFDKLDAALGA
;
A
#
# COMPACT_ATOMS: atom_id res chain seq x y z
N MET A 1 4.66 29.58 2.08
CA MET A 1 5.16 28.25 1.75
C MET A 1 6.67 28.34 1.66
N LEU A 2 7.38 27.53 2.42
CA LEU A 2 8.84 27.49 2.50
C LEU A 2 9.31 26.09 2.15
N PHE A 3 10.39 25.96 1.39
CA PHE A 3 11.03 24.69 1.08
C PHE A 3 12.45 24.70 1.62
N GLU A 4 12.86 23.62 2.26
CA GLU A 4 14.19 23.45 2.83
C GLU A 4 14.70 22.04 2.47
N GLU A 5 15.96 21.94 2.07
CA GLU A 5 16.63 20.67 1.84
C GLU A 5 17.19 20.13 3.16
N LEU A 6 16.84 18.88 3.48
CA LEU A 6 17.31 18.16 4.67
C LEU A 6 17.68 16.73 4.28
N ASP A 7 18.96 16.42 4.30
CA ASP A 7 19.50 15.07 4.08
C ASP A 7 18.99 14.39 2.79
N GLY A 8 19.00 15.13 1.67
CA GLY A 8 18.50 14.64 0.37
C GLY A 8 16.97 14.54 0.27
N LYS A 9 16.26 15.12 1.23
CA LYS A 9 14.79 15.25 1.25
C LYS A 9 14.41 16.72 1.22
N THR A 10 13.19 17.00 0.76
CA THR A 10 12.64 18.36 0.81
C THR A 10 11.60 18.46 1.92
N ARG A 11 11.86 19.33 2.89
CA ARG A 11 10.86 19.75 3.85
C ARG A 11 10.06 20.89 3.24
N MET A 12 8.74 20.81 3.34
CA MET A 12 7.84 21.87 2.94
C MET A 12 7.03 22.34 4.15
N ASP A 13 7.17 23.62 4.51
CA ASP A 13 6.37 24.27 5.54
C ASP A 13 5.32 25.16 4.87
N MET A 14 4.04 24.87 5.14
CA MET A 14 2.93 25.67 4.67
C MET A 14 2.18 26.28 5.86
N THR A 15 2.15 27.59 5.91
CA THR A 15 1.42 28.34 6.93
C THR A 15 0.20 29.00 6.29
N MET A 16 -0.97 28.82 6.90
CA MET A 16 -2.20 29.49 6.52
C MET A 16 -2.59 30.47 7.63
N ALA A 17 -2.65 31.74 7.30
CA ALA A 17 -3.18 32.76 8.20
C ALA A 17 -4.69 32.85 7.98
N LEU A 18 -5.46 32.80 9.06
CA LEU A 18 -6.91 32.88 9.07
C LEU A 18 -7.35 34.11 9.86
N ALA A 19 -8.56 34.61 9.58
CA ALA A 19 -9.06 35.88 10.10
C ALA A 19 -9.11 35.92 11.64
N ASP A 20 -9.49 34.81 12.26
CA ASP A 20 -9.64 34.71 13.72
C ASP A 20 -9.49 33.24 14.20
N ALA A 21 -9.59 33.07 15.52
CA ALA A 21 -9.45 31.73 16.17
C ALA A 21 -10.60 30.77 15.83
N GLU A 22 -11.80 31.29 15.56
CA GLU A 22 -12.95 30.48 15.19
C GLU A 22 -12.80 29.92 13.78
N ALA A 23 -12.43 30.76 12.80
CA ALA A 23 -12.10 30.36 11.45
C ALA A 23 -10.94 29.33 11.45
N ALA A 24 -9.94 29.50 12.32
CA ALA A 24 -8.85 28.56 12.49
C ALA A 24 -9.31 27.22 13.03
N ALA A 25 -10.26 27.19 13.97
CA ALA A 25 -10.80 25.94 14.52
C ALA A 25 -11.66 25.20 13.49
N GLN A 26 -12.52 25.91 12.76
CA GLN A 26 -13.35 25.35 11.69
C GLN A 26 -12.50 24.79 10.55
N THR A 27 -11.47 25.51 10.13
CA THR A 27 -10.55 25.05 9.08
C THR A 27 -9.77 23.82 9.51
N ARG A 28 -9.27 23.76 10.76
CA ARG A 28 -8.63 22.55 11.31
C ARG A 28 -9.57 21.35 11.33
N GLN A 29 -10.82 21.57 11.71
CA GLN A 29 -11.82 20.52 11.70
C GLN A 29 -12.12 20.04 10.27
N PHE A 30 -12.30 20.97 9.33
CA PHE A 30 -12.49 20.65 7.91
C PHE A 30 -11.32 19.85 7.34
N ILE A 31 -10.07 20.27 7.57
CA ILE A 31 -8.87 19.56 7.10
C ILE A 31 -8.81 18.14 7.67
N ARG A 32 -9.14 17.95 8.95
CA ARG A 32 -9.20 16.61 9.57
C ARG A 32 -10.26 15.71 8.94
N HIS A 33 -11.45 16.25 8.65
CA HIS A 33 -12.55 15.47 8.03
C HIS A 33 -12.37 15.26 6.54
N ALA A 34 -11.71 16.20 5.84
CA ALA A 34 -11.48 16.16 4.41
C ALA A 34 -10.26 15.30 4.01
N ASN A 35 -9.68 14.54 4.96
CA ASN A 35 -8.45 13.78 4.71
C ASN A 35 -7.35 14.66 4.09
N GLY A 36 -6.96 15.75 4.77
CA GLY A 36 -5.89 16.64 4.33
C GLY A 36 -4.59 15.90 3.99
N ASP A 37 -4.36 14.78 4.68
CA ASP A 37 -3.26 13.86 4.39
C ASP A 37 -3.33 13.29 2.97
N SER A 38 -4.52 12.99 2.44
CA SER A 38 -4.68 12.44 1.09
C SER A 38 -4.18 13.38 -0.02
N THR A 39 -4.18 14.70 0.21
CA THR A 39 -3.63 15.67 -0.75
C THR A 39 -2.10 15.60 -0.80
N TRP A 40 -1.46 15.47 0.35
CA TRP A 40 -0.01 15.31 0.46
C TRP A 40 0.46 13.94 0.00
N ASP A 41 -0.33 12.92 0.28
CA ASP A 41 -0.09 11.56 -0.24
C ASP A 41 -0.14 11.55 -1.77
N ARG A 42 -1.11 12.26 -2.40
CA ARG A 42 -1.16 12.43 -3.86
C ARG A 42 0.05 13.18 -4.41
N LEU A 43 0.54 14.21 -3.70
CA LEU A 43 1.76 14.90 -4.10
C LEU A 43 2.97 13.97 -4.02
N ALA A 44 3.09 13.21 -2.93
CA ALA A 44 4.17 12.24 -2.77
C ALA A 44 4.11 11.12 -3.84
N GLU A 45 2.90 10.64 -4.18
CA GLU A 45 2.69 9.70 -5.29
C GLU A 45 3.09 10.31 -6.64
N TYR A 46 2.71 11.55 -6.89
CA TYR A 46 3.06 12.27 -8.12
C TYR A 46 4.58 12.44 -8.23
N LEU A 47 5.25 12.81 -7.16
CA LEU A 47 6.71 12.94 -7.12
C LEU A 47 7.37 11.58 -7.27
N GLY A 48 6.86 10.55 -6.60
CA GLY A 48 7.32 9.17 -6.75
C GLY A 48 7.21 8.66 -8.19
N LYS A 49 6.10 8.96 -8.88
CA LYS A 49 5.92 8.61 -10.30
C LYS A 49 6.90 9.33 -11.23
N ARG A 50 7.33 10.54 -10.89
CA ARG A 50 8.33 11.30 -11.69
C ARG A 50 9.77 10.93 -11.39
N LEU A 51 10.03 10.37 -10.20
CA LEU A 51 11.35 9.95 -9.75
C LEU A 51 11.57 8.45 -9.90
N ALA A 52 10.48 7.67 -10.00
CA ALA A 52 10.54 6.23 -10.27
C ALA A 52 10.61 5.98 -11.78
N ASP A 53 11.24 4.87 -12.16
CA ASP A 53 11.13 4.32 -13.51
C ASP A 53 9.65 4.25 -13.91
N GLU A 54 9.33 4.56 -15.17
CA GLU A 54 7.93 4.68 -15.67
C GLU A 54 7.09 3.40 -15.47
N ASP A 55 7.75 2.28 -15.16
CA ASP A 55 7.18 0.93 -15.04
C ASP A 55 6.71 0.56 -13.63
N LYS A 56 6.69 1.51 -12.66
CA LYS A 56 6.27 1.23 -11.28
C LYS A 56 4.95 1.89 -10.94
N PHE A 57 4.20 1.24 -10.07
CA PHE A 57 3.07 1.84 -9.35
C PHE A 57 3.52 2.15 -7.93
N VAL A 58 3.31 3.38 -7.48
CA VAL A 58 3.66 3.81 -6.12
C VAL A 58 2.45 4.43 -5.47
N ILE A 59 2.15 4.00 -4.24
CA ILE A 59 1.14 4.61 -3.37
C ILE A 59 1.72 4.75 -1.98
N ASN A 60 1.34 5.81 -1.27
CA ASN A 60 1.77 6.00 0.10
C ASN A 60 0.68 6.66 0.95
N ARG A 61 0.74 6.42 2.26
CA ARG A 61 -0.14 7.04 3.25
C ARG A 61 0.55 7.09 4.61
N SER A 62 0.20 8.12 5.40
CA SER A 62 0.65 8.24 6.78
C SER A 62 -0.46 7.78 7.72
N PHE A 63 -0.11 6.91 8.66
CA PHE A 63 -1.00 6.31 9.65
C PHE A 63 -0.69 6.86 11.04
N ALA A 64 -1.72 7.16 11.83
CA ALA A 64 -1.58 7.69 13.18
C ALA A 64 -1.26 6.57 14.21
N ALA A 65 -0.13 5.88 14.01
CA ALA A 65 0.35 4.80 14.87
C ALA A 65 1.88 4.72 14.84
N PRO A 66 2.51 4.17 15.91
CA PRO A 66 3.94 3.90 15.97
C PRO A 66 4.40 2.93 14.88
N LEU A 67 5.65 3.08 14.45
CA LEU A 67 6.28 2.31 13.38
C LEU A 67 6.15 0.78 13.57
N ASP A 68 6.45 0.29 14.78
CA ASP A 68 6.36 -1.14 15.08
C ASP A 68 4.93 -1.67 15.00
N VAL A 69 3.93 -0.86 15.39
CA VAL A 69 2.51 -1.24 15.33
C VAL A 69 2.07 -1.35 13.88
N VAL A 70 2.42 -0.37 13.04
CA VAL A 70 2.09 -0.40 11.61
C VAL A 70 2.80 -1.57 10.93
N PHE A 71 4.06 -1.84 11.25
CA PHE A 71 4.79 -2.98 10.71
C PHE A 71 4.14 -4.32 11.09
N ASP A 72 3.64 -4.46 12.32
CA ASP A 72 2.92 -5.66 12.76
C ASP A 72 1.62 -5.88 11.97
N MET A 73 0.92 -4.81 11.57
CA MET A 73 -0.27 -4.91 10.71
C MET A 73 0.03 -5.54 9.34
N TRP A 74 1.27 -5.48 8.87
CA TRP A 74 1.72 -6.02 7.59
C TRP A 74 2.37 -7.39 7.68
N THR A 75 2.77 -7.81 8.86
CA THR A 75 3.56 -9.05 9.05
C THR A 75 2.88 -10.11 9.90
N LYS A 76 1.80 -9.77 10.60
CA LYS A 76 0.97 -10.74 11.32
C LYS A 76 -0.23 -11.14 10.47
N PRO A 77 -0.40 -12.45 10.14
CA PRO A 77 -1.47 -12.91 9.24
C PRO A 77 -2.87 -12.49 9.68
N GLU A 78 -3.14 -12.54 10.98
CA GLU A 78 -4.42 -12.17 11.57
C GLU A 78 -4.77 -10.69 11.42
N HIS A 79 -3.76 -9.82 11.38
CA HIS A 79 -3.94 -8.40 11.10
C HIS A 79 -4.07 -8.16 9.60
N LEU A 80 -3.16 -8.70 8.81
CA LEU A 80 -3.11 -8.52 7.37
C LEU A 80 -4.43 -8.94 6.69
N ALA A 81 -5.02 -10.05 7.13
CA ALA A 81 -6.28 -10.55 6.60
C ALA A 81 -7.48 -9.60 6.82
N ARG A 82 -7.41 -8.69 7.80
CA ARG A 82 -8.50 -7.76 8.10
C ARG A 82 -8.56 -6.56 7.17
N TRP A 83 -7.40 -6.06 6.73
CA TRP A 83 -7.34 -4.79 6.02
C TRP A 83 -6.92 -4.93 4.55
N LEU A 84 -6.07 -5.91 4.22
CA LEU A 84 -5.49 -6.02 2.88
C LEU A 84 -6.51 -6.33 1.77
N PRO A 85 -7.52 -7.22 1.96
CA PRO A 85 -8.40 -7.59 0.85
C PRO A 85 -9.16 -6.37 0.33
N PRO A 86 -9.46 -6.30 -0.98
CA PRO A 86 -10.31 -5.26 -1.56
C PRO A 86 -11.65 -5.15 -0.82
N THR A 87 -12.30 -3.99 -0.89
CA THR A 87 -13.63 -3.77 -0.30
C THR A 87 -14.63 -4.80 -0.85
N GLY A 88 -15.37 -5.44 0.06
CA GLY A 88 -16.34 -6.48 -0.29
C GLY A 88 -15.75 -7.88 -0.49
N MET A 89 -14.47 -8.07 -0.19
CA MET A 89 -13.82 -9.38 -0.15
C MET A 89 -13.33 -9.70 1.26
N GLU A 90 -13.33 -11.00 1.59
CA GLU A 90 -12.68 -11.55 2.78
C GLU A 90 -11.38 -12.23 2.39
N MET A 91 -10.43 -12.28 3.31
CA MET A 91 -9.15 -12.96 3.14
C MET A 91 -8.89 -13.93 4.27
N ARG A 92 -8.37 -15.09 3.93
CA ARG A 92 -7.83 -16.05 4.90
C ARG A 92 -6.51 -16.62 4.40
N PHE A 93 -5.59 -16.82 5.31
CA PHE A 93 -4.37 -17.56 5.02
C PHE A 93 -4.63 -19.06 5.14
N LEU A 94 -4.21 -19.82 4.14
CA LEU A 94 -4.17 -21.29 4.15
C LEU A 94 -2.85 -21.77 4.72
N ARG A 95 -1.78 -21.03 4.45
CA ARG A 95 -0.43 -21.18 5.03
C ARG A 95 0.16 -19.78 5.17
N ALA A 96 0.81 -19.48 6.29
CA ALA A 96 1.48 -18.20 6.52
C ALA A 96 2.82 -18.45 7.21
N ASP A 97 3.90 -18.24 6.48
CA ASP A 97 5.27 -18.19 6.99
C ASP A 97 5.87 -16.84 6.59
N ILE A 98 5.44 -15.78 7.31
CA ILE A 98 5.80 -14.39 7.01
C ILE A 98 7.15 -14.07 7.69
N ARG A 99 8.22 -14.52 7.07
CA ARG A 99 9.62 -14.24 7.42
C ARG A 99 10.48 -14.21 6.17
N THR A 100 11.67 -13.68 6.24
CA THR A 100 12.63 -13.72 5.12
C THR A 100 12.86 -15.16 4.67
N GLY A 101 12.68 -15.42 3.38
CA GLY A 101 12.74 -16.75 2.76
C GLY A 101 11.50 -17.61 2.99
N GLY A 102 10.47 -17.12 3.68
CA GLY A 102 9.21 -17.83 3.91
C GLY A 102 8.20 -17.60 2.79
N GLU A 103 7.10 -18.32 2.85
CA GLU A 103 6.02 -18.28 1.87
C GLU A 103 4.64 -18.24 2.53
N SER A 104 3.68 -17.65 1.86
CA SER A 104 2.28 -17.74 2.25
C SER A 104 1.39 -18.11 1.07
N LEU A 105 0.32 -18.81 1.39
CA LEU A 105 -0.81 -19.10 0.51
C LEU A 105 -2.05 -18.52 1.15
N TYR A 106 -2.79 -17.74 0.38
CA TYR A 106 -4.01 -17.11 0.85
C TYR A 106 -5.15 -17.24 -0.17
N CYS A 107 -6.35 -17.12 0.33
CA CYS A 107 -7.57 -17.07 -0.46
C CYS A 107 -8.29 -15.77 -0.18
N MET A 108 -8.72 -15.08 -1.23
CA MET A 108 -9.63 -13.93 -1.17
C MET A 108 -10.95 -14.31 -1.83
N SER A 109 -12.06 -14.08 -1.16
CA SER A 109 -13.37 -14.50 -1.67
C SER A 109 -14.50 -13.54 -1.29
N ASN A 110 -15.56 -13.59 -2.09
CA ASN A 110 -16.88 -13.07 -1.78
C ASN A 110 -17.94 -14.03 -2.35
N ALA A 111 -19.21 -13.63 -2.37
CA ALA A 111 -20.29 -14.47 -2.87
C ALA A 111 -20.16 -14.86 -4.38
N ALA A 112 -19.39 -14.11 -5.16
CA ALA A 112 -19.31 -14.28 -6.61
C ALA A 112 -18.01 -14.94 -7.08
N ILE A 113 -16.91 -14.77 -6.34
CA ILE A 113 -15.59 -15.19 -6.81
C ILE A 113 -14.69 -15.63 -5.66
N THR A 114 -13.84 -16.61 -5.93
CA THR A 114 -12.74 -17.03 -5.07
C THR A 114 -11.44 -16.94 -5.87
N MET A 115 -10.43 -16.29 -5.28
CA MET A 115 -9.10 -16.14 -5.85
C MET A 115 -8.06 -16.62 -4.86
N TYR A 116 -7.07 -17.35 -5.34
CA TYR A 116 -5.93 -17.77 -4.54
C TYR A 116 -4.70 -16.97 -4.96
N GLY A 117 -3.85 -16.71 -3.99
CA GLY A 117 -2.57 -16.05 -4.23
C GLY A 117 -1.50 -16.61 -3.32
N ARG A 118 -0.29 -16.61 -3.82
CA ARG A 118 0.89 -16.97 -3.05
C ARG A 118 1.86 -15.80 -3.02
N ALA A 119 2.59 -15.68 -1.92
CA ALA A 119 3.66 -14.72 -1.76
C ALA A 119 4.92 -15.42 -1.28
N HIS A 120 6.08 -14.99 -1.81
CA HIS A 120 7.40 -15.37 -1.36
C HIS A 120 8.10 -14.14 -0.78
N TYR A 121 8.51 -14.20 0.49
CA TYR A 121 9.08 -13.07 1.22
C TYR A 121 10.59 -13.06 1.04
N GLU A 122 11.10 -12.13 0.23
CA GLU A 122 12.53 -11.99 -0.04
C GLU A 122 13.28 -11.32 1.10
N THR A 123 12.69 -10.26 1.66
CA THR A 123 13.29 -9.50 2.75
C THR A 123 12.21 -9.01 3.70
N ILE A 124 12.36 -9.37 4.96
CA ILE A 124 11.62 -8.77 6.07
C ILE A 124 12.65 -8.21 7.04
N ARG A 125 12.82 -6.89 7.03
CA ARG A 125 13.69 -6.18 7.92
C ARG A 125 12.85 -5.27 8.81
N ARG A 126 12.68 -5.69 10.07
CA ARG A 126 11.95 -4.92 11.05
C ARG A 126 12.74 -3.69 11.47
N PRO A 127 12.10 -2.52 11.63
CA PRO A 127 10.67 -2.26 11.40
C PRO A 127 10.39 -1.52 10.10
N ASP A 128 11.29 -1.49 9.11
CA ASP A 128 11.30 -0.49 8.04
C ASP A 128 11.15 -1.04 6.61
N LEU A 129 11.28 -2.36 6.39
CA LEU A 129 11.27 -2.91 5.04
C LEU A 129 10.58 -4.28 4.96
N LEU A 130 9.70 -4.42 3.97
CA LEU A 130 9.11 -5.68 3.55
C LEU A 130 9.20 -5.76 2.01
N VAL A 131 9.82 -6.83 1.49
CA VAL A 131 9.89 -7.11 0.04
C VAL A 131 9.41 -8.53 -0.19
N TYR A 132 8.47 -8.68 -1.12
CA TYR A 132 7.96 -9.98 -1.52
C TYR A 132 7.51 -9.99 -2.97
N THR A 133 7.55 -11.14 -3.59
CA THR A 133 6.87 -11.42 -4.85
C THR A 133 5.52 -12.07 -4.59
N GLN A 134 4.59 -11.87 -5.51
CA GLN A 134 3.26 -12.44 -5.43
C GLN A 134 2.78 -12.91 -6.80
N GLN A 135 2.02 -13.99 -6.81
CA GLN A 135 1.40 -14.59 -7.98
C GLN A 135 -0.02 -15.02 -7.66
N PHE A 136 -0.91 -14.97 -8.65
CA PHE A 136 -2.17 -15.70 -8.58
C PHE A 136 -1.91 -17.18 -8.79
N CYS A 137 -2.67 -18.03 -8.14
CA CYS A 137 -2.59 -19.47 -8.26
C CYS A 137 -3.98 -20.12 -8.19
N ASP A 138 -4.05 -21.41 -8.45
CA ASP A 138 -5.22 -22.22 -8.15
C ASP A 138 -5.19 -22.78 -6.71
N GLU A 139 -6.18 -23.55 -6.34
CA GLU A 139 -6.25 -24.21 -5.02
C GLU A 139 -5.15 -25.24 -4.75
N HIS A 140 -4.46 -25.70 -5.81
CA HIS A 140 -3.32 -26.62 -5.77
C HIS A 140 -1.96 -25.92 -5.87
N GLU A 141 -1.94 -24.59 -5.73
CA GLU A 141 -0.76 -23.73 -5.81
C GLU A 141 -0.11 -23.66 -7.21
N ASN A 142 -0.75 -24.16 -8.26
CA ASN A 142 -0.26 -23.94 -9.62
C ASN A 142 -0.49 -22.50 -10.02
N VAL A 143 0.52 -21.87 -10.64
CA VAL A 143 0.41 -20.48 -11.12
C VAL A 143 -0.79 -20.35 -12.06
N ALA A 144 -1.62 -19.38 -11.80
CA ALA A 144 -2.83 -19.08 -12.57
C ALA A 144 -2.88 -17.61 -12.97
N ARG A 145 -3.73 -17.28 -13.90
CA ARG A 145 -3.98 -15.90 -14.28
C ARG A 145 -5.09 -15.29 -13.43
N HIS A 146 -5.05 -13.99 -13.25
CA HIS A 146 -6.14 -13.26 -12.58
C HIS A 146 -7.46 -13.52 -13.34
N PRO A 147 -8.52 -14.00 -12.68
CA PRO A 147 -9.73 -14.47 -13.38
C PRO A 147 -10.47 -13.37 -14.16
N MET A 148 -10.36 -12.12 -13.74
CA MET A 148 -10.97 -10.97 -14.41
C MET A 148 -9.97 -10.13 -15.23
N ALA A 149 -8.68 -10.48 -15.23
CA ALA A 149 -7.64 -9.78 -15.95
C ALA A 149 -6.60 -10.79 -16.48
N PRO A 150 -6.94 -11.58 -17.51
CA PRO A 150 -6.09 -12.68 -18.00
C PRO A 150 -4.74 -12.23 -18.57
N VAL A 151 -4.61 -10.94 -18.93
CA VAL A 151 -3.36 -10.33 -19.41
C VAL A 151 -2.57 -9.67 -18.27
N TRP A 152 -3.03 -9.84 -17.01
CA TRP A 152 -2.28 -9.33 -15.85
C TRP A 152 -0.94 -10.03 -15.72
N PRO A 153 0.16 -9.31 -15.37
CA PRO A 153 1.47 -9.93 -15.19
C PRO A 153 1.42 -11.12 -14.21
N GLU A 154 2.17 -12.15 -14.55
CA GLU A 154 2.18 -13.38 -13.75
C GLU A 154 2.78 -13.15 -12.36
N THR A 155 3.88 -12.40 -12.30
CA THR A 155 4.59 -12.13 -11.05
C THR A 155 4.71 -10.63 -10.82
N MET A 156 4.30 -10.22 -9.63
CA MET A 156 4.44 -8.87 -9.15
C MET A 156 5.41 -8.84 -7.97
N ARG A 157 6.32 -7.86 -7.97
CA ARG A 157 7.16 -7.56 -6.82
C ARG A 157 6.57 -6.38 -6.05
N THR A 158 6.43 -6.56 -4.75
CA THR A 158 5.97 -5.53 -3.82
C THR A 158 7.11 -5.15 -2.89
N THR A 159 7.40 -3.86 -2.82
CA THR A 159 8.29 -3.29 -1.81
C THR A 159 7.46 -2.36 -0.92
N VAL A 160 7.52 -2.58 0.37
CA VAL A 160 6.87 -1.73 1.37
C VAL A 160 7.94 -1.11 2.26
N LEU A 161 7.98 0.22 2.28
CA LEU A 161 8.84 1.00 3.15
C LEU A 161 8.00 1.61 4.26
N PHE A 162 8.51 1.53 5.49
CA PHE A 162 7.91 2.13 6.66
C PHE A 162 8.87 3.18 7.22
N ALA A 163 8.39 4.39 7.44
CA ALA A 163 9.20 5.48 7.95
C ALA A 163 8.45 6.22 9.06
N ALA A 164 9.06 6.33 10.24
CA ALA A 164 8.50 7.13 11.31
C ALA A 164 8.57 8.62 10.92
N GLU A 165 7.44 9.29 10.86
CA GLU A 165 7.34 10.76 10.72
C GLU A 165 7.39 11.43 12.10
N THR A 166 6.77 10.78 13.09
CA THR A 166 6.83 11.12 14.52
C THR A 166 6.75 9.81 15.33
N PRO A 167 6.95 9.81 16.65
CA PRO A 167 6.78 8.61 17.48
C PRO A 167 5.38 7.96 17.37
N GLN A 168 4.37 8.71 16.98
CA GLN A 168 2.96 8.26 16.85
C GLN A 168 2.45 8.35 15.42
N ARG A 169 3.34 8.48 14.42
CA ARG A 169 2.92 8.57 13.03
C ARG A 169 3.93 7.90 12.12
N THR A 170 3.44 7.03 11.27
CA THR A 170 4.25 6.23 10.34
C THR A 170 3.77 6.43 8.91
N ARG A 171 4.68 6.76 8.01
CA ARG A 171 4.44 6.73 6.57
C ARG A 171 4.74 5.36 6.03
N VAL A 172 3.79 4.82 5.27
CA VAL A 172 3.94 3.58 4.49
C VAL A 172 4.00 3.95 3.02
N THR A 173 5.00 3.45 2.31
CA THR A 173 5.10 3.56 0.85
C THR A 173 5.12 2.17 0.25
N VAL A 174 4.15 1.87 -0.60
CA VAL A 174 4.05 0.62 -1.36
C VAL A 174 4.47 0.88 -2.80
N THR A 175 5.41 0.11 -3.27
CA THR A 175 5.82 0.08 -4.67
C THR A 175 5.49 -1.27 -5.28
N TRP A 176 4.74 -1.28 -6.37
CA TRP A 176 4.50 -2.45 -7.21
C TRP A 176 5.28 -2.32 -8.50
N GLN A 177 5.88 -3.39 -8.92
CA GLN A 177 6.52 -3.52 -10.21
C GLN A 177 6.29 -4.93 -10.77
N VAL A 178 6.31 -5.02 -12.08
CA VAL A 178 6.28 -6.32 -12.76
C VAL A 178 7.63 -7.01 -12.56
N GLU A 179 7.61 -8.29 -12.25
CA GLU A 179 8.81 -9.09 -12.01
C GLU A 179 8.92 -10.20 -13.07
N GLY A 180 10.16 -10.55 -13.45
CA GLY A 180 10.44 -11.60 -14.43
C GLY A 180 10.21 -11.18 -15.88
N ASN A 181 9.94 -12.16 -16.74
CA ASN A 181 9.82 -11.97 -18.19
C ASN A 181 8.37 -11.66 -18.60
N ALA A 182 7.92 -10.45 -18.30
CA ALA A 182 6.60 -10.02 -18.76
C ALA A 182 6.59 -9.66 -20.25
N THR A 183 5.49 -9.95 -20.92
CA THR A 183 5.24 -9.53 -22.28
C THR A 183 4.91 -8.03 -22.35
N ALA A 184 5.06 -7.43 -23.54
CA ALA A 184 4.65 -6.05 -23.75
C ALA A 184 3.14 -5.81 -23.44
N ALA A 185 2.29 -6.80 -23.68
CA ALA A 185 0.86 -6.73 -23.38
C ALA A 185 0.61 -6.73 -21.86
N GLU A 186 1.35 -7.52 -21.09
CA GLU A 186 1.26 -7.54 -19.61
C GLU A 186 1.74 -6.22 -19.01
N LEU A 187 2.83 -5.65 -19.53
CA LEU A 187 3.29 -4.33 -19.11
C LEU A 187 2.27 -3.24 -19.42
N ALA A 188 1.68 -3.25 -20.62
CA ALA A 188 0.64 -2.31 -20.99
C ALA A 188 -0.59 -2.44 -20.08
N ALA A 189 -1.04 -3.66 -19.80
CA ALA A 189 -2.15 -3.92 -18.88
C ALA A 189 -1.85 -3.38 -17.46
N PHE A 190 -0.65 -3.58 -16.94
CA PHE A 190 -0.22 -3.03 -15.66
C PHE A 190 -0.30 -1.50 -15.63
N LEU A 191 0.21 -0.84 -16.68
CA LEU A 191 0.22 0.63 -16.77
C LEU A 191 -1.20 1.21 -16.90
N GLU A 192 -2.06 0.58 -17.69
CA GLU A 192 -3.45 1.01 -17.88
C GLU A 192 -4.30 0.89 -16.61
N HIS A 193 -4.01 -0.09 -15.75
CA HIS A 193 -4.79 -0.34 -14.53
C HIS A 193 -4.34 0.50 -13.31
N ARG A 194 -3.40 1.42 -13.44
CA ARG A 194 -2.89 2.24 -12.32
C ARG A 194 -3.99 2.98 -11.53
N ALA A 195 -5.01 3.49 -12.23
CA ALA A 195 -6.12 4.19 -11.56
C ALA A 195 -6.95 3.24 -10.67
N SER A 196 -7.25 2.03 -11.15
CA SER A 196 -7.96 1.02 -10.37
C SER A 196 -7.12 0.47 -9.22
N MET A 197 -5.79 0.34 -9.40
CA MET A 197 -4.87 -0.01 -8.32
C MET A 197 -4.87 1.05 -7.22
N THR A 198 -4.84 2.34 -7.58
CA THR A 198 -4.94 3.45 -6.61
C THR A 198 -6.24 3.36 -5.81
N GLN A 199 -7.37 3.09 -6.48
CA GLN A 199 -8.66 2.93 -5.81
C GLN A 199 -8.67 1.72 -4.86
N GLY A 200 -8.17 0.58 -5.31
CA GLY A 200 -8.09 -0.65 -4.50
C GLY A 200 -7.23 -0.45 -3.25
N TRP A 201 -6.04 0.09 -3.41
CA TRP A 201 -5.13 0.38 -2.30
C TRP A 201 -5.68 1.43 -1.33
N SER A 202 -6.34 2.48 -1.83
CA SER A 202 -6.98 3.48 -0.97
C SER A 202 -8.04 2.85 -0.09
N GLY A 203 -8.89 1.97 -0.62
CA GLY A 203 -9.87 1.25 0.17
C GLY A 203 -9.27 0.30 1.21
N SER A 204 -8.16 -0.37 0.89
CA SER A 204 -7.42 -1.19 1.85
C SER A 204 -6.77 -0.34 2.94
N PHE A 205 -6.20 0.81 2.59
CA PHE A 205 -5.63 1.75 3.56
C PHE A 205 -6.68 2.37 4.48
N ASP A 206 -7.90 2.63 4.00
CA ASP A 206 -9.01 3.09 4.86
C ASP A 206 -9.36 2.04 5.92
N LYS A 207 -9.31 0.74 5.57
CA LYS A 207 -9.50 -0.35 6.53
C LYS A 207 -8.32 -0.49 7.49
N LEU A 208 -7.10 -0.24 7.04
CA LEU A 208 -5.93 -0.22 7.92
C LEU A 208 -6.02 0.93 8.93
N ASP A 209 -6.42 2.13 8.52
CA ASP A 209 -6.68 3.26 9.42
C ASP A 209 -7.72 2.90 10.49
N ALA A 210 -8.84 2.31 10.06
CA ALA A 210 -9.89 1.87 10.99
C ALA A 210 -9.38 0.80 11.98
N ALA A 211 -8.55 -0.13 11.53
CA ALA A 211 -7.98 -1.18 12.38
C ALA A 211 -6.93 -0.66 13.38
N LEU A 212 -6.24 0.43 13.05
CA LEU A 212 -5.26 1.09 13.93
C LEU A 212 -5.93 2.02 14.96
N GLY A 213 -7.12 2.54 14.67
CA GLY A 213 -7.90 3.39 15.55
C GLY A 213 -8.87 2.64 16.49
N ALA A 214 -8.94 1.33 16.38
CA ALA A 214 -9.86 0.47 17.15
C ALA A 214 -9.29 0.04 18.50
#